data_6b14ba9ae24400b8ac7ba34f7ca91721
#
_entry.id   6b14ba9ae24400b8ac7ba34f7ca91721
#
_cell.length_a   1.000
_cell.length_b   1.000
_cell.length_c   1.000
_cell.angle_alpha   90.00
_cell.angle_beta   90.00
_cell.angle_gamma   90.00
#
_symmetry.space_group_name_H-M   'P 1'
#
loop_
_entity.id
_entity.type
_entity.pdbx_description
1 polymer ?
#
loop_
_entity_poly.entity_id
_entity_poly.type
_entity_poly.pdbx_seq_one_letter_code
_entity_poly.pdbx_strand_id
1 'polypeptide(L)'
;REVNRAALVPDESKSIDDGAVLPWGSLMWDLMKQVCGAMGVRTNVPFSELTPEERDIVFNGPAVKKHILYKPKKGDDFAELDFTYFNAVYTVENALAKAKDEKGLKRVARFLKEGPCADCGGTRLSAAARAPHVRGLNLAEASAMTLDAAVDWVRGVPESLSADMRPMATNICESFLDVARRLLDLGLGYLALDRAGATLSTGERQRVQLARAVRNRTTGVLYVLDEPSIGLHPSNVDGLLGVMHDLVADGNSVVVVDHDVRVLKAADHLIEMGPVAGAEGGHVIAQGTVGEVAANPSSRIAPFLADNVSARIRAVSYTHLRAHETRRHLV
;
A
#
# COMPACT_ATOMS: atom_id res chain seq x y z
N ARG A 1 -4.63 2.38 -14.59
CA ARG A 1 -3.43 2.27 -15.45
C ARG A 1 -3.77 2.82 -16.82
N GLU A 2 -3.04 3.82 -17.26
CA GLU A 2 -3.20 4.46 -18.56
C GLU A 2 -1.90 4.33 -19.34
N VAL A 3 -2.00 4.35 -20.68
CA VAL A 3 -0.80 4.30 -21.52
C VAL A 3 -0.05 5.63 -21.39
N ASN A 4 1.21 5.57 -21.03
CA ASN A 4 2.09 6.73 -20.92
C ASN A 4 2.69 7.06 -22.30
N ARG A 5 2.13 8.02 -23.01
CA ARG A 5 2.58 8.43 -24.35
C ARG A 5 4.06 8.81 -24.40
N ALA A 6 4.58 9.49 -23.37
CA ALA A 6 5.98 9.86 -23.30
C ALA A 6 6.90 8.62 -23.20
N ALA A 7 6.42 7.51 -22.63
CA ALA A 7 7.18 6.26 -22.58
C ALA A 7 7.12 5.47 -23.89
N LEU A 8 6.16 5.77 -24.79
CA LEU A 8 6.09 5.15 -26.12
C LEU A 8 7.20 5.66 -27.04
N VAL A 9 7.52 6.95 -26.91
CA VAL A 9 8.55 7.64 -27.69
C VAL A 9 9.41 8.46 -26.72
N PRO A 10 10.34 7.83 -25.99
CA PRO A 10 11.15 8.54 -24.99
C PRO A 10 12.26 9.39 -25.60
N ASP A 11 12.62 9.15 -26.84
CA ASP A 11 13.67 9.86 -27.58
C ASP A 11 13.13 10.32 -28.94
N GLU A 12 12.62 11.55 -28.97
CA GLU A 12 12.05 12.15 -30.18
C GLU A 12 13.10 12.56 -31.22
N SER A 13 14.40 12.52 -30.90
CA SER A 13 15.49 12.77 -31.86
C SER A 13 15.70 11.60 -32.82
N LYS A 14 15.17 10.42 -32.51
CA LYS A 14 15.22 9.23 -33.35
C LYS A 14 14.10 9.21 -34.36
N SER A 15 14.37 8.61 -35.51
CA SER A 15 13.33 8.27 -36.49
C SER A 15 12.54 7.00 -36.08
N ILE A 16 11.36 6.80 -36.67
CA ILE A 16 10.59 5.56 -36.49
C ILE A 16 11.41 4.36 -37.00
N ASP A 17 12.15 4.53 -38.08
CA ASP A 17 13.02 3.50 -38.63
C ASP A 17 14.18 3.15 -37.66
N ASP A 18 14.69 4.12 -36.92
CA ASP A 18 15.69 3.91 -35.87
C ASP A 18 15.12 3.43 -34.54
N GLY A 19 13.80 3.23 -34.46
CA GLY A 19 13.13 2.66 -33.31
C GLY A 19 12.65 3.69 -32.29
N ALA A 20 12.30 4.92 -32.67
CA ALA A 20 11.69 5.89 -31.78
C ALA A 20 10.46 5.35 -31.05
N VAL A 21 9.61 4.56 -31.73
CA VAL A 21 8.39 3.96 -31.16
C VAL A 21 8.72 2.61 -30.52
N LEU A 22 9.04 2.62 -29.25
CA LEU A 22 9.52 1.45 -28.50
C LEU A 22 8.53 0.25 -28.47
N PRO A 23 7.20 0.42 -28.37
CA PRO A 23 6.28 -0.71 -28.34
C PRO A 23 6.37 -1.60 -29.58
N TRP A 24 6.58 -1.03 -30.77
CA TRP A 24 6.65 -1.79 -32.01
C TRP A 24 7.86 -2.74 -32.09
N GLY A 25 8.98 -2.35 -31.47
CA GLY A 25 10.17 -3.22 -31.41
C GLY A 25 10.15 -4.23 -30.26
N SER A 26 9.36 -4.01 -29.21
CA SER A 26 9.42 -4.78 -27.97
C SER A 26 8.20 -5.62 -27.65
N LEU A 27 7.02 -5.19 -28.08
CA LEU A 27 5.73 -5.86 -27.83
C LEU A 27 5.08 -6.41 -29.10
N MET A 28 5.52 -5.96 -30.28
CA MET A 28 5.00 -6.35 -31.59
C MET A 28 6.16 -6.57 -32.58
N TRP A 29 5.85 -6.83 -33.81
CA TRP A 29 6.86 -7.07 -34.85
C TRP A 29 7.40 -5.74 -35.42
N ASP A 30 8.70 -5.68 -35.67
CA ASP A 30 9.42 -4.54 -36.25
C ASP A 30 8.86 -4.08 -37.62
N LEU A 31 8.10 -4.97 -38.25
CA LEU A 31 7.34 -4.73 -39.48
C LEU A 31 6.38 -3.53 -39.37
N MET A 32 5.91 -3.20 -38.17
CA MET A 32 4.93 -2.12 -37.97
C MET A 32 5.46 -0.75 -38.44
N LYS A 33 6.79 -0.56 -38.45
CA LYS A 33 7.42 0.66 -38.99
C LYS A 33 7.09 0.85 -40.48
N GLN A 34 7.18 -0.22 -41.28
CA GLN A 34 6.89 -0.18 -42.70
C GLN A 34 5.38 0.02 -42.97
N VAL A 35 4.54 -0.62 -42.16
CA VAL A 35 3.09 -0.42 -42.23
C VAL A 35 2.72 1.02 -41.88
N CYS A 36 3.42 1.63 -40.92
CA CYS A 36 3.25 3.04 -40.55
C CYS A 36 3.58 3.98 -41.73
N GLY A 37 4.66 3.70 -42.47
CA GLY A 37 4.99 4.41 -43.70
C GLY A 37 3.86 4.32 -44.73
N ALA A 38 3.24 3.14 -44.90
CA ALA A 38 2.08 2.96 -45.78
C ALA A 38 0.80 3.68 -45.29
N MET A 39 0.76 4.15 -44.04
CA MET A 39 -0.28 5.03 -43.51
C MET A 39 -0.06 6.51 -43.84
N GLY A 40 1.07 6.85 -44.51
CA GLY A 40 1.41 8.21 -44.89
C GLY A 40 2.30 8.96 -43.89
N VAL A 41 2.91 8.25 -42.95
CA VAL A 41 3.83 8.82 -41.96
C VAL A 41 5.28 8.74 -42.46
N ARG A 42 6.03 9.81 -42.33
CA ARG A 42 7.47 9.84 -42.66
C ARG A 42 8.26 9.11 -41.59
N THR A 43 8.72 7.90 -41.88
CA THR A 43 9.40 7.03 -40.90
C THR A 43 10.90 7.27 -40.78
N ASN A 44 11.49 8.00 -41.74
CA ASN A 44 12.93 8.24 -41.86
C ASN A 44 13.43 9.58 -41.31
N VAL A 45 12.52 10.39 -40.76
CA VAL A 45 12.85 11.69 -40.12
C VAL A 45 12.76 11.57 -38.59
N PRO A 46 13.44 12.43 -37.81
CA PRO A 46 13.25 12.49 -36.35
C PRO A 46 11.77 12.61 -35.98
N PHE A 47 11.36 11.92 -34.91
CA PHE A 47 9.97 11.95 -34.46
C PHE A 47 9.49 13.37 -34.13
N SER A 48 10.43 14.22 -33.65
CA SER A 48 10.19 15.65 -33.38
C SER A 48 9.77 16.47 -34.61
N GLU A 49 10.13 16.00 -35.82
CA GLU A 49 9.82 16.68 -37.08
C GLU A 49 8.53 16.20 -37.75
N LEU A 50 7.86 15.19 -37.15
CA LEU A 50 6.56 14.72 -37.63
C LEU A 50 5.49 15.80 -37.37
N THR A 51 4.58 15.94 -38.33
CA THR A 51 3.42 16.81 -38.17
C THR A 51 2.48 16.30 -37.09
N PRO A 52 1.58 17.15 -36.53
CA PRO A 52 0.58 16.72 -35.57
C PRO A 52 -0.28 15.56 -36.09
N GLU A 53 -0.63 15.57 -37.40
CA GLU A 53 -1.43 14.50 -38.04
C GLU A 53 -0.64 13.20 -38.13
N GLU A 54 0.64 13.24 -38.49
CA GLU A 54 1.51 12.07 -38.52
C GLU A 54 1.67 11.46 -37.11
N ARG A 55 1.87 12.31 -36.09
CA ARG A 55 1.93 11.86 -34.69
C ARG A 55 0.62 11.25 -34.22
N ASP A 56 -0.53 11.80 -34.64
CA ASP A 56 -1.83 11.25 -34.30
C ASP A 56 -2.03 9.87 -34.93
N ILE A 57 -1.59 9.66 -36.17
CA ILE A 57 -1.59 8.32 -36.78
C ILE A 57 -0.76 7.35 -35.97
N VAL A 58 0.43 7.73 -35.50
CA VAL A 58 1.30 6.86 -34.69
C VAL A 58 0.64 6.47 -33.39
N PHE A 59 -0.03 7.39 -32.69
CA PHE A 59 -0.63 7.14 -31.39
C PHE A 59 -2.04 6.59 -31.44
N ASN A 60 -2.89 7.04 -32.37
CA ASN A 60 -4.33 6.81 -32.39
C ASN A 60 -4.86 6.30 -33.73
N GLY A 61 -4.02 6.16 -34.76
CA GLY A 61 -4.43 5.77 -36.11
C GLY A 61 -5.28 4.48 -36.13
N PRO A 62 -6.26 4.38 -37.05
CA PRO A 62 -7.19 3.26 -37.11
C PRO A 62 -6.50 1.96 -37.56
N ALA A 63 -7.02 0.83 -37.08
CA ALA A 63 -6.57 -0.50 -37.51
C ALA A 63 -7.04 -0.76 -38.95
N VAL A 64 -6.20 -0.44 -39.93
CA VAL A 64 -6.46 -0.61 -41.38
C VAL A 64 -5.46 -1.57 -41.97
N LYS A 65 -5.94 -2.47 -42.82
CA LYS A 65 -5.11 -3.39 -43.60
C LYS A 65 -4.41 -2.63 -44.71
N LYS A 66 -3.06 -2.72 -44.76
CA LYS A 66 -2.22 -2.10 -45.76
C LYS A 66 -1.43 -3.17 -46.52
N HIS A 67 -1.27 -2.97 -47.80
CA HIS A 67 -0.38 -3.72 -48.62
C HIS A 67 1.01 -3.11 -48.56
N ILE A 68 2.03 -3.91 -48.23
CA ILE A 68 3.40 -3.44 -48.08
C ILE A 68 4.37 -4.38 -48.78
N LEU A 69 5.44 -3.79 -49.31
CA LEU A 69 6.62 -4.53 -49.80
C LEU A 69 7.57 -4.74 -48.62
N TYR A 70 7.54 -5.91 -48.03
CA TYR A 70 8.37 -6.26 -46.89
C TYR A 70 9.79 -6.60 -47.34
N LYS A 71 10.80 -5.88 -46.79
CA LYS A 71 12.19 -6.22 -46.95
C LYS A 71 12.68 -6.90 -45.65
N PRO A 72 13.01 -8.20 -45.65
CA PRO A 72 13.54 -8.87 -44.47
C PRO A 72 14.94 -8.33 -44.11
N LYS A 73 15.31 -8.38 -42.81
CA LYS A 73 16.63 -7.97 -42.32
C LYS A 73 17.77 -8.85 -42.87
N LYS A 74 17.47 -10.05 -43.31
CA LYS A 74 18.40 -11.00 -43.92
C LYS A 74 17.78 -11.53 -45.20
N GLY A 75 18.34 -11.16 -46.36
CA GLY A 75 17.87 -11.53 -47.68
C GLY A 75 17.57 -10.31 -48.54
N ASP A 76 17.68 -10.47 -49.87
CA ASP A 76 17.42 -9.39 -50.83
C ASP A 76 16.03 -9.54 -51.50
N ASP A 77 15.28 -10.59 -51.23
CA ASP A 77 13.98 -10.82 -51.79
C ASP A 77 12.88 -10.01 -51.07
N PHE A 78 12.14 -9.23 -51.82
CA PHE A 78 10.94 -8.53 -51.30
C PHE A 78 9.76 -9.49 -51.32
N ALA A 79 9.01 -9.48 -50.21
CA ALA A 79 7.75 -10.18 -50.09
C ALA A 79 6.58 -9.19 -50.07
N GLU A 80 5.55 -9.41 -50.86
CA GLU A 80 4.31 -8.66 -50.75
C GLU A 80 3.48 -9.23 -49.60
N LEU A 81 3.13 -8.35 -48.64
CA LEU A 81 2.36 -8.73 -47.46
C LEU A 81 1.23 -7.75 -47.21
N ASP A 82 0.07 -8.33 -46.92
CA ASP A 82 -1.06 -7.58 -46.37
C ASP A 82 -0.99 -7.60 -44.85
N PHE A 83 -0.80 -6.44 -44.23
CA PHE A 83 -0.69 -6.36 -42.79
C PHE A 83 -1.57 -5.27 -42.19
N THR A 84 -2.18 -5.55 -41.02
CA THR A 84 -3.02 -4.57 -40.34
C THR A 84 -2.15 -3.62 -39.53
N TYR A 85 -2.34 -2.33 -39.74
CA TYR A 85 -1.72 -1.30 -38.90
C TYR A 85 -2.29 -1.33 -37.48
N PHE A 86 -1.40 -1.29 -36.50
CA PHE A 86 -1.74 -1.13 -35.09
C PHE A 86 -0.93 0.01 -34.50
N ASN A 87 -1.61 1.05 -34.05
CA ASN A 87 -0.99 2.20 -33.44
C ASN A 87 -0.25 1.85 -32.12
N ALA A 88 0.59 2.75 -31.66
CA ALA A 88 1.45 2.52 -30.50
C ALA A 88 0.67 2.33 -29.19
N VAL A 89 -0.45 3.04 -29.00
CA VAL A 89 -1.33 2.91 -27.82
C VAL A 89 -2.00 1.55 -27.83
N TYR A 90 -2.66 1.18 -28.94
CA TYR A 90 -3.31 -0.12 -29.08
C TYR A 90 -2.34 -1.28 -28.87
N THR A 91 -1.10 -1.14 -29.34
CA THR A 91 -0.06 -2.18 -29.17
C THR A 91 0.17 -2.47 -27.68
N VAL A 92 0.23 -1.44 -26.83
CA VAL A 92 0.40 -1.58 -25.38
C VAL A 92 -0.86 -2.16 -24.72
N GLU A 93 -2.05 -1.64 -25.06
CA GLU A 93 -3.33 -2.11 -24.53
C GLU A 93 -3.58 -3.59 -24.85
N ASN A 94 -3.33 -3.99 -26.11
CA ASN A 94 -3.45 -5.38 -26.54
C ASN A 94 -2.44 -6.30 -25.84
N ALA A 95 -1.20 -5.82 -25.62
CA ALA A 95 -0.20 -6.57 -24.88
C ALA A 95 -0.58 -6.70 -23.39
N LEU A 96 -1.17 -5.66 -22.80
CA LEU A 96 -1.68 -5.70 -21.43
C LEU A 96 -2.84 -6.69 -21.29
N ALA A 97 -3.80 -6.67 -22.21
CA ALA A 97 -4.94 -7.59 -22.22
C ALA A 97 -4.53 -9.06 -22.36
N LYS A 98 -3.41 -9.33 -23.07
CA LYS A 98 -2.87 -10.67 -23.27
C LYS A 98 -1.87 -11.12 -22.21
N ALA A 99 -1.40 -10.25 -21.33
CA ALA A 99 -0.44 -10.59 -20.30
C ALA A 99 -1.09 -11.46 -19.21
N LYS A 100 -0.69 -12.75 -19.17
CA LYS A 100 -1.23 -13.73 -18.19
C LYS A 100 -0.28 -14.01 -17.04
N ASP A 101 0.97 -13.61 -17.14
CA ASP A 101 2.02 -13.86 -16.18
C ASP A 101 2.73 -12.57 -15.73
N GLU A 102 3.48 -12.65 -14.65
CA GLU A 102 4.22 -11.51 -14.09
C GLU A 102 5.28 -10.97 -15.06
N LYS A 103 5.89 -11.84 -15.87
CA LYS A 103 6.90 -11.47 -16.85
C LYS A 103 6.29 -10.64 -17.98
N GLY A 104 5.12 -11.03 -18.46
CA GLY A 104 4.33 -10.28 -19.45
C GLY A 104 3.94 -8.91 -18.92
N LEU A 105 3.42 -8.86 -17.68
CA LEU A 105 3.05 -7.61 -17.01
C LEU A 105 4.25 -6.66 -16.84
N LYS A 106 5.43 -7.16 -16.42
CA LYS A 106 6.66 -6.34 -16.31
C LYS A 106 7.10 -5.74 -17.65
N ARG A 107 6.93 -6.47 -18.76
CA ARG A 107 7.26 -5.95 -20.11
C ARG A 107 6.38 -4.78 -20.51
N VAL A 108 5.11 -4.80 -20.14
CA VAL A 108 4.14 -3.77 -20.50
C VAL A 108 4.19 -2.60 -19.51
N ALA A 109 4.49 -2.86 -18.24
CA ALA A 109 4.45 -1.88 -17.13
C ALA A 109 5.26 -0.60 -17.41
N ARG A 110 6.38 -0.70 -18.12
CA ARG A 110 7.21 0.46 -18.49
C ARG A 110 6.51 1.48 -19.40
N PHE A 111 5.45 1.06 -20.08
CA PHE A 111 4.63 1.91 -20.97
C PHE A 111 3.35 2.40 -20.30
N LEU A 112 3.13 2.07 -19.03
CA LEU A 112 1.94 2.43 -18.28
C LEU A 112 2.27 3.49 -17.24
N LYS A 113 1.34 4.41 -17.05
CA LYS A 113 1.32 5.33 -15.93
C LYS A 113 0.25 4.88 -14.94
N GLU A 114 0.62 4.77 -13.67
CA GLU A 114 -0.35 4.54 -12.61
C GLU A 114 -0.82 5.87 -12.07
N GLY A 115 -2.11 6.04 -11.98
CA GLY A 115 -2.77 7.22 -11.46
C GLY A 115 -4.17 6.89 -10.95
N PRO A 116 -4.86 7.84 -10.31
CA PRO A 116 -6.25 7.68 -9.94
C PRO A 116 -7.10 7.43 -11.20
N CYS A 117 -8.11 6.58 -11.06
CA CYS A 117 -9.05 6.29 -12.14
C CYS A 117 -9.77 7.58 -12.58
N ALA A 118 -9.86 7.85 -13.89
CA ALA A 118 -10.52 9.04 -14.42
C ALA A 118 -12.01 9.12 -14.03
N ASP A 119 -12.71 7.97 -13.97
CA ASP A 119 -14.15 7.93 -13.67
C ASP A 119 -14.45 8.15 -12.17
N CYS A 120 -13.65 7.56 -11.29
CA CYS A 120 -13.94 7.59 -9.85
C CYS A 120 -12.96 8.45 -9.04
N GLY A 121 -11.93 9.05 -9.66
CA GLY A 121 -10.94 9.87 -8.96
C GLY A 121 -10.15 9.11 -7.88
N GLY A 122 -10.08 7.76 -7.98
CA GLY A 122 -9.41 6.92 -6.98
C GLY A 122 -10.32 6.37 -5.87
N THR A 123 -11.59 6.78 -5.80
CA THR A 123 -12.53 6.34 -4.74
C THR A 123 -12.93 4.88 -4.84
N ARG A 124 -12.71 4.23 -5.98
CA ARG A 124 -13.13 2.84 -6.28
C ARG A 124 -14.64 2.62 -6.24
N LEU A 125 -15.43 3.68 -6.20
CA LEU A 125 -16.89 3.67 -6.17
C LEU A 125 -17.46 4.19 -7.48
N SER A 126 -18.56 3.59 -7.96
CA SER A 126 -19.30 4.06 -9.13
C SER A 126 -19.94 5.44 -8.85
N ALA A 127 -20.33 6.15 -9.90
CA ALA A 127 -21.07 7.41 -9.76
C ALA A 127 -22.38 7.22 -8.97
N ALA A 128 -23.10 6.11 -9.21
CA ALA A 128 -24.33 5.78 -8.47
C ALA A 128 -24.07 5.55 -6.98
N ALA A 129 -22.96 4.91 -6.60
CA ALA A 129 -22.60 4.71 -5.19
C ALA A 129 -22.16 6.00 -4.48
N ARG A 130 -21.69 7.00 -5.25
CA ARG A 130 -21.27 8.32 -4.73
C ARG A 130 -22.42 9.35 -4.72
N ALA A 131 -23.56 9.04 -5.36
CA ALA A 131 -24.67 9.99 -5.45
C ALA A 131 -25.42 10.22 -4.13
N PRO A 132 -25.71 9.20 -3.29
CA PRO A 132 -26.39 9.41 -2.02
C PRO A 132 -25.51 10.16 -1.02
N HIS A 133 -26.15 11.10 -0.27
CA HIS A 133 -25.49 11.87 0.79
C HIS A 133 -26.23 11.69 2.11
N VAL A 134 -25.46 11.54 3.18
CA VAL A 134 -25.94 11.54 4.56
C VAL A 134 -25.18 12.60 5.33
N ARG A 135 -25.87 13.52 6.00
CA ARG A 135 -25.27 14.68 6.69
C ARG A 135 -24.23 15.42 5.81
N GLY A 136 -24.58 15.63 4.53
CA GLY A 136 -23.74 16.38 3.58
C GLY A 136 -22.56 15.63 2.97
N LEU A 137 -22.29 14.39 3.39
CA LEU A 137 -21.18 13.58 2.86
C LEU A 137 -21.70 12.36 2.10
N ASN A 138 -21.03 12.04 1.00
CA ASN A 138 -21.23 10.76 0.30
C ASN A 138 -20.31 9.66 0.87
N LEU A 139 -20.50 8.44 0.40
CA LEU A 139 -19.75 7.27 0.89
C LEU A 139 -18.22 7.41 0.67
N ALA A 140 -17.78 8.03 -0.42
CA ALA A 140 -16.36 8.23 -0.68
C ALA A 140 -15.74 9.23 0.29
N GLU A 141 -16.41 10.36 0.52
CA GLU A 141 -15.98 11.41 1.44
C GLU A 141 -15.97 10.90 2.88
N ALA A 142 -17.01 10.17 3.30
CA ALA A 142 -17.05 9.56 4.61
C ALA A 142 -15.96 8.52 4.82
N SER A 143 -15.62 7.73 3.79
CA SER A 143 -14.55 6.71 3.85
C SER A 143 -13.14 7.32 3.86
N ALA A 144 -12.97 8.53 3.33
CA ALA A 144 -11.69 9.25 3.31
C ALA A 144 -11.38 9.99 4.62
N MET A 145 -12.37 10.13 5.52
CA MET A 145 -12.15 10.73 6.84
C MET A 145 -11.26 9.83 7.70
N THR A 146 -10.54 10.44 8.65
CA THR A 146 -9.90 9.67 9.72
C THR A 146 -10.96 8.96 10.56
N LEU A 147 -10.60 7.85 11.18
CA LEU A 147 -11.53 7.08 12.00
C LEU A 147 -12.09 7.91 13.16
N ASP A 148 -11.27 8.79 13.78
CA ASP A 148 -11.71 9.73 14.80
C ASP A 148 -12.84 10.62 14.26
N ALA A 149 -12.62 11.28 13.13
CA ALA A 149 -13.62 12.15 12.50
C ALA A 149 -14.86 11.37 12.04
N ALA A 150 -14.67 10.14 11.53
CA ALA A 150 -15.78 9.27 11.12
C ALA A 150 -16.67 8.89 12.31
N VAL A 151 -16.08 8.58 13.47
CA VAL A 151 -16.83 8.30 14.71
C VAL A 151 -17.70 9.48 15.12
N ASP A 152 -17.14 10.69 15.11
CA ASP A 152 -17.90 11.90 15.46
C ASP A 152 -19.03 12.21 14.47
N TRP A 153 -18.77 11.97 13.18
CA TRP A 153 -19.78 12.11 12.13
C TRP A 153 -20.90 11.07 12.28
N VAL A 154 -20.57 9.79 12.49
CA VAL A 154 -21.53 8.68 12.61
C VAL A 154 -22.46 8.85 13.79
N ARG A 155 -21.99 9.36 14.93
CA ARG A 155 -22.82 9.62 16.13
C ARG A 155 -24.04 10.49 15.83
N GLY A 156 -23.95 11.43 14.92
CA GLY A 156 -25.05 12.30 14.56
C GLY A 156 -25.88 11.83 13.35
N VAL A 157 -25.58 10.66 12.75
CA VAL A 157 -26.34 10.15 11.60
C VAL A 157 -27.78 9.81 11.95
N PRO A 158 -28.10 9.10 13.08
CA PRO A 158 -29.49 8.75 13.39
C PRO A 158 -30.43 9.95 13.49
N GLU A 159 -29.97 11.05 14.12
CA GLU A 159 -30.79 12.24 14.26
C GLU A 159 -31.02 12.99 12.96
N SER A 160 -30.17 12.81 11.98
CA SER A 160 -30.28 13.45 10.64
C SER A 160 -31.31 12.78 9.73
N LEU A 161 -31.82 11.62 10.11
CA LEU A 161 -32.75 10.82 9.31
C LEU A 161 -34.20 10.95 9.82
N SER A 162 -35.16 10.57 8.95
CA SER A 162 -36.56 10.54 9.29
C SER A 162 -36.82 9.57 10.44
N ALA A 163 -37.94 9.82 11.20
CA ALA A 163 -38.30 9.02 12.37
C ALA A 163 -38.39 7.52 12.06
N ASP A 164 -38.89 7.16 10.88
CA ASP A 164 -39.05 5.77 10.45
C ASP A 164 -37.71 5.04 10.20
N MET A 165 -36.69 5.76 9.74
CA MET A 165 -35.37 5.20 9.46
C MET A 165 -34.44 5.21 10.68
N ARG A 166 -34.75 6.03 11.68
CA ARG A 166 -33.87 6.26 12.83
C ARG A 166 -33.51 4.99 13.61
N PRO A 167 -34.46 4.09 13.95
CA PRO A 167 -34.11 2.88 14.72
C PRO A 167 -33.11 1.97 13.98
N MET A 168 -33.30 1.78 12.67
CA MET A 168 -32.39 0.99 11.85
C MET A 168 -31.01 1.66 11.74
N ALA A 169 -30.98 2.97 11.53
CA ALA A 169 -29.76 3.75 11.46
C ALA A 169 -28.97 3.69 12.79
N THR A 170 -29.68 3.79 13.94
CA THR A 170 -29.06 3.65 15.26
C THR A 170 -28.34 2.33 15.41
N ASN A 171 -28.98 1.20 15.09
CA ASN A 171 -28.35 -0.13 15.19
C ASN A 171 -27.10 -0.28 14.30
N ILE A 172 -27.16 0.27 13.08
CA ILE A 172 -26.01 0.23 12.15
C ILE A 172 -24.87 1.10 12.69
N CYS A 173 -25.18 2.32 13.15
CA CYS A 173 -24.20 3.24 13.71
C CYS A 173 -23.56 2.69 14.99
N GLU A 174 -24.32 2.11 15.90
CA GLU A 174 -23.82 1.47 17.11
C GLU A 174 -22.86 0.32 16.78
N SER A 175 -23.22 -0.53 15.81
CA SER A 175 -22.33 -1.62 15.34
C SER A 175 -21.02 -1.10 14.77
N PHE A 176 -21.05 0.02 14.05
CA PHE A 176 -19.83 0.68 13.57
C PHE A 176 -19.01 1.25 14.73
N LEU A 177 -19.65 1.97 15.65
CA LEU A 177 -19.01 2.62 16.80
C LEU A 177 -18.31 1.61 17.71
N ASP A 178 -18.91 0.43 17.92
CA ASP A 178 -18.29 -0.64 18.72
C ASP A 178 -16.99 -1.17 18.10
N VAL A 179 -16.95 -1.32 16.79
CA VAL A 179 -15.72 -1.72 16.09
C VAL A 179 -14.71 -0.59 16.08
N ALA A 180 -15.17 0.64 15.80
CA ALA A 180 -14.31 1.81 15.73
C ALA A 180 -13.63 2.09 17.06
N ARG A 181 -14.35 2.00 18.19
CA ARG A 181 -13.80 2.22 19.54
C ARG A 181 -12.55 1.37 19.78
N ARG A 182 -12.59 0.08 19.46
CA ARG A 182 -11.43 -0.82 19.62
C ARG A 182 -10.22 -0.40 18.79
N LEU A 183 -10.46 0.10 17.57
CA LEU A 183 -9.38 0.62 16.74
C LEU A 183 -8.81 1.92 17.30
N LEU A 184 -9.66 2.78 17.89
CA LEU A 184 -9.23 4.00 18.58
C LEU A 184 -8.37 3.67 19.81
N ASP A 185 -8.81 2.70 20.63
CA ASP A 185 -8.09 2.23 21.81
C ASP A 185 -6.70 1.68 21.44
N LEU A 186 -6.58 1.08 20.25
CA LEU A 186 -5.30 0.63 19.67
C LEU A 186 -4.51 1.75 18.97
N GLY A 187 -4.91 3.01 19.09
CA GLY A 187 -4.21 4.16 18.53
C GLY A 187 -4.28 4.27 17.00
N LEU A 188 -5.32 3.73 16.37
CA LEU A 188 -5.49 3.73 14.91
C LEU A 188 -6.48 4.81 14.43
N GLY A 189 -6.81 5.80 15.26
CA GLY A 189 -7.77 6.85 14.97
C GLY A 189 -7.44 7.71 13.74
N TYR A 190 -6.16 7.82 13.40
CA TYR A 190 -5.67 8.56 12.24
C TYR A 190 -5.85 7.83 10.90
N LEU A 191 -6.20 6.55 10.91
CA LEU A 191 -6.41 5.78 9.68
C LEU A 191 -7.75 6.15 9.04
N ALA A 192 -7.76 6.18 7.71
CA ALA A 192 -8.99 6.31 6.93
C ALA A 192 -9.44 4.94 6.40
N LEU A 193 -10.77 4.76 6.24
CA LEU A 193 -11.34 3.48 5.78
C LEU A 193 -11.02 3.17 4.32
N ASP A 194 -10.75 4.18 3.51
CA ASP A 194 -10.36 4.05 2.10
C ASP A 194 -8.88 3.67 1.92
N ARG A 195 -8.07 3.75 2.98
CA ARG A 195 -6.65 3.41 2.94
C ARG A 195 -6.44 1.96 2.56
N ALA A 196 -5.61 1.73 1.54
CA ALA A 196 -5.33 0.38 1.08
C ALA A 196 -4.56 -0.42 2.13
N GLY A 197 -5.04 -1.63 2.47
CA GLY A 197 -4.43 -2.49 3.49
C GLY A 197 -2.95 -2.83 3.24
N ALA A 198 -2.52 -2.85 1.96
CA ALA A 198 -1.12 -3.05 1.59
C ALA A 198 -0.19 -1.90 2.01
N THR A 199 -0.73 -0.71 2.30
CA THR A 199 0.03 0.47 2.75
C THR A 199 0.17 0.54 4.27
N LEU A 200 -0.49 -0.34 5.00
CA LEU A 200 -0.38 -0.42 6.45
C LEU A 200 1.00 -0.97 6.85
N SER A 201 1.62 -0.39 7.84
CA SER A 201 2.81 -0.93 8.49
C SER A 201 2.51 -2.28 9.14
N THR A 202 3.55 -3.03 9.51
CA THR A 202 3.38 -4.32 10.20
C THR A 202 2.63 -4.16 11.52
N GLY A 203 2.98 -3.15 12.33
CA GLY A 203 2.30 -2.86 13.59
C GLY A 203 0.83 -2.43 13.40
N GLU A 204 0.54 -1.58 12.40
CA GLU A 204 -0.85 -1.21 12.08
C GLU A 204 -1.68 -2.44 11.70
N ARG A 205 -1.14 -3.34 10.87
CA ARG A 205 -1.81 -4.58 10.48
C ARG A 205 -2.08 -5.50 11.66
N GLN A 206 -1.09 -5.68 12.55
CA GLN A 206 -1.26 -6.48 13.76
C GLN A 206 -2.39 -5.93 14.63
N ARG A 207 -2.43 -4.62 14.88
CA ARG A 207 -3.47 -3.98 15.68
C ARG A 207 -4.86 -4.09 15.05
N VAL A 208 -4.98 -3.93 13.72
CA VAL A 208 -6.24 -4.17 13.02
C VAL A 208 -6.69 -5.63 13.16
N GLN A 209 -5.78 -6.59 13.05
CA GLN A 209 -6.10 -8.00 13.24
C GLN A 209 -6.50 -8.31 14.69
N LEU A 210 -5.85 -7.68 15.67
CA LEU A 210 -6.17 -7.82 17.08
C LEU A 210 -7.58 -7.30 17.39
N ALA A 211 -7.94 -6.09 16.90
CA ALA A 211 -9.29 -5.55 17.02
C ALA A 211 -10.37 -6.47 16.41
N ARG A 212 -10.03 -7.13 15.30
CA ARG A 212 -10.91 -8.10 14.64
C ARG A 212 -11.05 -9.40 15.45
N ALA A 213 -9.98 -9.87 16.10
CA ALA A 213 -9.98 -11.08 16.88
C ALA A 213 -10.96 -11.01 18.06
N VAL A 214 -10.94 -9.91 18.81
CA VAL A 214 -11.87 -9.67 19.93
C VAL A 214 -13.33 -9.66 19.46
N ARG A 215 -13.61 -9.14 18.26
CA ARG A 215 -14.97 -9.14 17.72
C ARG A 215 -15.53 -10.55 17.49
N ASN A 216 -14.68 -11.49 17.08
CA ASN A 216 -15.12 -12.81 16.64
C ASN A 216 -15.48 -13.75 17.80
N ARG A 217 -15.20 -13.37 19.07
CA ARG A 217 -15.44 -14.17 20.28
C ARG A 217 -15.01 -15.65 20.13
N THR A 218 -13.88 -15.85 19.43
CA THR A 218 -13.28 -17.20 19.34
C THR A 218 -12.67 -17.55 20.67
N THR A 219 -12.79 -18.81 21.08
CA THR A 219 -12.23 -19.34 22.33
C THR A 219 -11.20 -20.42 22.03
N GLY A 220 -10.24 -20.63 22.95
CA GLY A 220 -9.21 -21.66 22.80
C GLY A 220 -8.15 -21.39 21.75
N VAL A 221 -7.95 -20.13 21.37
CA VAL A 221 -6.95 -19.69 20.38
C VAL A 221 -5.70 -19.18 21.12
N LEU A 222 -4.52 -19.50 20.58
CA LEU A 222 -3.26 -18.88 20.98
C LEU A 222 -2.94 -17.70 20.05
N TYR A 223 -2.87 -16.50 20.62
CA TYR A 223 -2.40 -15.28 19.93
C TYR A 223 -0.93 -15.06 20.24
N VAL A 224 -0.10 -14.92 19.22
CA VAL A 224 1.32 -14.58 19.35
C VAL A 224 1.52 -13.19 18.76
N LEU A 225 1.96 -12.24 19.60
CA LEU A 225 2.15 -10.84 19.25
C LEU A 225 3.64 -10.50 19.39
N ASP A 226 4.21 -9.96 18.33
CA ASP A 226 5.61 -9.54 18.29
C ASP A 226 5.67 -8.01 18.29
N GLU A 227 6.19 -7.43 19.37
CA GLU A 227 6.33 -6.00 19.63
C GLU A 227 5.05 -5.17 19.35
N PRO A 228 3.86 -5.57 19.87
CA PRO A 228 2.61 -4.86 19.56
C PRO A 228 2.57 -3.44 20.11
N SER A 229 3.38 -3.09 21.11
CA SER A 229 3.48 -1.74 21.66
C SER A 229 4.31 -0.79 20.80
N ILE A 230 5.07 -1.29 19.81
CA ILE A 230 5.98 -0.46 19.03
C ILE A 230 5.24 0.67 18.29
N GLY A 231 5.76 1.90 18.46
CA GLY A 231 5.16 3.08 17.83
C GLY A 231 3.83 3.54 18.44
N LEU A 232 3.37 2.94 19.55
CA LEU A 232 2.23 3.45 20.31
C LEU A 232 2.64 4.63 21.20
N HIS A 233 1.75 5.62 21.26
CA HIS A 233 1.84 6.63 22.30
C HIS A 233 1.54 5.98 23.67
N PRO A 234 2.18 6.41 24.76
CA PRO A 234 1.93 5.88 26.10
C PRO A 234 0.46 5.72 26.50
N SER A 235 -0.40 6.65 26.10
CA SER A 235 -1.85 6.57 26.39
C SER A 235 -2.57 5.44 25.65
N ASN A 236 -2.00 4.91 24.58
CA ASN A 236 -2.63 3.84 23.80
C ASN A 236 -2.15 2.44 24.21
N VAL A 237 -1.12 2.36 25.09
CA VAL A 237 -0.68 1.06 25.61
C VAL A 237 -1.73 0.47 26.55
N ASP A 238 -2.43 1.30 27.31
CA ASP A 238 -3.53 0.85 28.18
C ASP A 238 -4.68 0.25 27.36
N GLY A 239 -5.02 0.85 26.21
CA GLY A 239 -5.97 0.29 25.26
C GLY A 239 -5.53 -1.08 24.69
N LEU A 240 -4.24 -1.20 24.34
CA LEU A 240 -3.66 -2.48 23.90
C LEU A 240 -3.77 -3.55 25.00
N LEU A 241 -3.45 -3.20 26.25
CA LEU A 241 -3.59 -4.09 27.39
C LEU A 241 -5.03 -4.52 27.62
N GLY A 242 -5.98 -3.57 27.53
CA GLY A 242 -7.41 -3.86 27.62
C GLY A 242 -7.86 -4.89 26.59
N VAL A 243 -7.48 -4.73 25.33
CA VAL A 243 -7.79 -5.69 24.25
C VAL A 243 -7.17 -7.07 24.51
N MET A 244 -5.94 -7.14 25.02
CA MET A 244 -5.30 -8.43 25.37
C MET A 244 -6.01 -9.11 26.55
N HIS A 245 -6.41 -8.36 27.57
CA HIS A 245 -7.19 -8.88 28.70
C HIS A 245 -8.55 -9.39 28.24
N ASP A 246 -9.24 -8.70 27.34
CA ASP A 246 -10.52 -9.18 26.77
C ASP A 246 -10.34 -10.53 26.06
N LEU A 247 -9.25 -10.71 25.29
CA LEU A 247 -8.95 -11.99 24.64
C LEU A 247 -8.75 -13.11 25.67
N VAL A 248 -8.03 -12.85 26.74
CA VAL A 248 -7.80 -13.85 27.83
C VAL A 248 -9.11 -14.14 28.56
N ALA A 249 -9.91 -13.12 28.86
CA ALA A 249 -11.23 -13.29 29.50
C ALA A 249 -12.20 -14.12 28.65
N ASP A 250 -12.10 -14.03 27.32
CA ASP A 250 -12.86 -14.84 26.36
C ASP A 250 -12.34 -16.30 26.26
N GLY A 251 -11.37 -16.70 27.09
CA GLY A 251 -10.85 -18.09 27.14
C GLY A 251 -9.74 -18.37 26.12
N ASN A 252 -9.01 -17.37 25.70
CA ASN A 252 -7.86 -17.50 24.82
C ASN A 252 -6.54 -17.39 25.60
N SER A 253 -5.42 -17.68 24.94
CA SER A 253 -4.07 -17.45 25.45
C SER A 253 -3.36 -16.42 24.60
N VAL A 254 -2.60 -15.53 25.26
CA VAL A 254 -1.82 -14.49 24.59
C VAL A 254 -0.35 -14.62 24.97
N VAL A 255 0.53 -14.76 23.99
CA VAL A 255 1.99 -14.70 24.14
C VAL A 255 2.46 -13.42 23.49
N VAL A 256 3.16 -12.59 24.25
CA VAL A 256 3.65 -11.28 23.79
C VAL A 256 5.17 -11.25 23.89
N VAL A 257 5.84 -10.86 22.82
CA VAL A 257 7.23 -10.45 22.82
C VAL A 257 7.24 -8.93 22.82
N ASP A 258 7.71 -8.31 23.90
CA ASP A 258 7.72 -6.84 24.03
C ASP A 258 8.83 -6.37 24.97
N HIS A 259 9.14 -5.09 24.92
CA HIS A 259 10.12 -4.44 25.78
C HIS A 259 9.52 -3.24 26.57
N ASP A 260 8.25 -2.90 26.35
CA ASP A 260 7.55 -1.88 27.16
C ASP A 260 7.25 -2.44 28.57
N VAL A 261 7.78 -1.77 29.57
CA VAL A 261 7.67 -2.19 30.99
C VAL A 261 6.20 -2.31 31.44
N ARG A 262 5.29 -1.50 30.89
CA ARG A 262 3.85 -1.60 31.22
C ARG A 262 3.25 -2.90 30.72
N VAL A 263 3.63 -3.32 29.49
CA VAL A 263 3.23 -4.60 28.93
C VAL A 263 3.78 -5.75 29.77
N LEU A 264 5.06 -5.68 30.14
CA LEU A 264 5.69 -6.70 30.98
C LEU A 264 5.04 -6.79 32.37
N LYS A 265 4.72 -5.66 33.00
CA LYS A 265 4.04 -5.63 34.31
C LYS A 265 2.60 -6.17 34.28
N ALA A 266 1.95 -6.15 33.14
CA ALA A 266 0.60 -6.66 32.97
C ALA A 266 0.53 -8.17 32.66
N ALA A 267 1.67 -8.83 32.46
CA ALA A 267 1.73 -10.25 32.17
C ALA A 267 1.51 -11.11 33.42
N ASP A 268 0.82 -12.25 33.27
CA ASP A 268 0.67 -13.26 34.33
C ASP A 268 1.99 -14.03 34.56
N HIS A 269 2.76 -14.24 33.50
CA HIS A 269 4.02 -14.97 33.51
C HIS A 269 5.02 -14.33 32.55
N LEU A 270 6.26 -14.17 33.01
CA LEU A 270 7.38 -13.64 32.23
C LEU A 270 8.40 -14.73 31.93
N ILE A 271 8.96 -14.67 30.72
CA ILE A 271 10.14 -15.46 30.33
C ILE A 271 11.16 -14.47 29.75
N GLU A 272 12.24 -14.28 30.46
CA GLU A 272 13.33 -13.40 30.02
C GLU A 272 14.40 -14.19 29.30
N MET A 273 14.67 -13.80 28.06
CA MET A 273 15.66 -14.41 27.19
C MET A 273 16.94 -13.56 27.17
N GLY A 274 18.08 -14.23 27.19
CA GLY A 274 19.40 -13.53 27.18
C GLY A 274 20.56 -14.51 27.20
N PRO A 275 21.73 -14.08 27.76
CA PRO A 275 22.04 -12.76 28.33
C PRO A 275 22.36 -11.67 27.31
N VAL A 276 22.70 -12.04 26.08
CA VAL A 276 23.04 -11.14 24.96
C VAL A 276 22.43 -11.65 23.66
N ALA A 277 22.53 -10.86 22.59
CA ALA A 277 22.13 -11.31 21.27
C ALA A 277 23.24 -12.12 20.59
N GLY A 278 22.88 -13.00 19.65
CA GLY A 278 23.84 -13.80 18.87
C GLY A 278 24.16 -15.16 19.50
N ALA A 279 25.38 -15.65 19.28
CA ALA A 279 25.79 -17.02 19.62
C ALA A 279 25.72 -17.35 21.14
N GLU A 280 25.87 -16.35 22.00
CA GLU A 280 25.78 -16.49 23.46
C GLU A 280 24.38 -16.15 24.01
N GLY A 281 23.40 -15.92 23.13
CA GLY A 281 22.02 -15.58 23.46
C GLY A 281 21.10 -16.80 23.37
N GLY A 282 19.80 -16.54 23.50
CA GLY A 282 18.78 -17.57 23.32
C GLY A 282 18.55 -18.48 24.52
N HIS A 283 19.10 -18.15 25.70
CA HIS A 283 18.87 -18.88 26.94
C HIS A 283 17.80 -18.17 27.80
N VAL A 284 17.03 -18.96 28.53
CA VAL A 284 16.14 -18.41 29.57
C VAL A 284 17.01 -18.06 30.80
N ILE A 285 17.02 -16.76 31.16
CA ILE A 285 17.80 -16.26 32.30
C ILE A 285 16.95 -16.02 33.55
N ALA A 286 15.67 -15.76 33.36
CA ALA A 286 14.67 -15.66 34.42
C ALA A 286 13.30 -16.04 33.89
N GLN A 287 12.46 -16.66 34.71
CA GLN A 287 11.05 -16.93 34.41
C GLN A 287 10.22 -16.97 35.68
N GLY A 288 8.93 -16.70 35.58
CA GLY A 288 8.01 -16.70 36.71
C GLY A 288 6.99 -15.58 36.60
N THR A 289 6.28 -15.34 37.71
CA THR A 289 5.42 -14.16 37.86
C THR A 289 6.25 -12.87 37.81
N VAL A 290 5.61 -11.74 37.55
CA VAL A 290 6.29 -10.42 37.57
C VAL A 290 7.07 -10.19 38.86
N GLY A 291 6.50 -10.57 40.02
CA GLY A 291 7.16 -10.44 41.32
C GLY A 291 8.39 -11.33 41.46
N GLU A 292 8.33 -12.61 41.01
CA GLU A 292 9.45 -13.54 41.03
C GLU A 292 10.60 -13.08 40.14
N VAL A 293 10.31 -12.60 38.94
CA VAL A 293 11.32 -12.06 38.02
C VAL A 293 11.92 -10.76 38.57
N ALA A 294 11.11 -9.87 39.17
CA ALA A 294 11.58 -8.64 39.79
C ALA A 294 12.51 -8.90 40.98
N ALA A 295 12.36 -10.02 41.69
CA ALA A 295 13.22 -10.43 42.82
C ALA A 295 14.42 -11.27 42.34
N ASN A 296 14.52 -11.69 41.11
CA ASN A 296 15.57 -12.57 40.60
C ASN A 296 16.88 -11.75 40.33
N PRO A 297 18.00 -12.04 41.04
CA PRO A 297 19.25 -11.30 40.84
C PRO A 297 19.88 -11.52 39.45
N SER A 298 19.52 -12.58 38.74
CA SER A 298 20.01 -12.86 37.40
C SER A 298 19.21 -12.11 36.33
N SER A 299 18.05 -11.57 36.66
CA SER A 299 17.19 -10.84 35.72
C SER A 299 17.74 -9.45 35.42
N ARG A 300 17.83 -9.11 34.14
CA ARG A 300 18.22 -7.78 33.67
C ARG A 300 17.06 -6.81 33.65
N ILE A 301 15.83 -7.30 33.53
CA ILE A 301 14.62 -6.48 33.54
C ILE A 301 14.11 -6.21 34.98
N ALA A 302 14.59 -6.96 35.99
CA ALA A 302 14.17 -6.81 37.38
C ALA A 302 14.22 -5.35 37.91
N PRO A 303 15.29 -4.54 37.68
CA PRO A 303 15.31 -3.15 38.12
C PRO A 303 14.19 -2.28 37.56
N PHE A 304 13.76 -2.55 36.31
CA PHE A 304 12.70 -1.83 35.63
C PHE A 304 11.31 -2.26 36.13
N LEU A 305 11.14 -3.54 36.47
CA LEU A 305 9.89 -4.06 37.03
C LEU A 305 9.65 -3.53 38.46
N ALA A 306 10.72 -3.35 39.23
CA ALA A 306 10.67 -2.87 40.61
C ALA A 306 10.60 -1.30 40.74
N ASP A 307 10.46 -0.55 39.63
CA ASP A 307 10.49 0.93 39.59
C ASP A 307 11.75 1.58 40.25
N ASN A 308 12.81 0.81 40.38
CA ASN A 308 14.05 1.25 41.04
C ASN A 308 15.06 1.93 40.10
N VAL A 309 14.66 2.21 38.86
CA VAL A 309 15.53 2.88 37.89
C VAL A 309 15.21 4.36 37.83
N SER A 310 16.08 5.17 38.43
CA SER A 310 16.08 6.61 38.17
C SER A 310 16.52 6.86 36.72
N ALA A 311 15.74 7.62 35.95
CA ALA A 311 16.10 8.03 34.60
C ALA A 311 17.46 8.75 34.63
N ARG A 312 18.52 8.13 34.10
CA ARG A 312 19.78 8.84 33.83
C ARG A 312 19.56 9.77 32.65
N ILE A 313 19.33 11.04 32.92
CA ILE A 313 19.34 12.07 31.88
C ILE A 313 20.80 12.18 31.42
N ARG A 314 21.14 11.57 30.27
CA ARG A 314 22.40 11.92 29.62
C ARG A 314 22.25 13.34 29.11
N ALA A 315 23.13 14.24 29.55
CA ALA A 315 23.31 15.52 28.90
C ALA A 315 23.73 15.25 27.45
N VAL A 316 22.81 15.40 26.55
CA VAL A 316 23.09 15.29 25.10
C VAL A 316 23.70 16.63 24.71
N SER A 317 25.03 16.70 24.51
CA SER A 317 25.62 17.81 23.79
C SER A 317 25.21 17.67 22.33
N TYR A 318 24.33 18.53 21.86
CA TYR A 318 24.00 18.64 20.42
C TYR A 318 25.21 19.18 19.69
N THR A 319 26.01 18.31 19.08
CA THR A 319 26.88 18.73 17.99
C THR A 319 25.99 18.93 16.76
N HIS A 320 25.74 20.18 16.41
CA HIS A 320 25.14 20.53 15.14
C HIS A 320 26.07 20.10 14.01
N LEU A 321 25.84 18.92 13.45
CA LEU A 321 26.34 18.58 12.12
C LEU A 321 25.60 19.48 11.13
N ARG A 322 26.32 20.48 10.61
CA ARG A 322 25.78 21.35 9.55
C ARG A 322 25.49 20.49 8.32
N ALA A 323 24.32 20.65 7.73
CA ALA A 323 23.81 19.91 6.58
C ALA A 323 24.66 20.05 5.28
N HIS A 324 25.83 20.68 5.37
CA HIS A 324 26.75 20.87 4.25
C HIS A 324 27.83 19.77 4.09
N GLU A 325 28.01 18.87 5.05
CA GLU A 325 29.07 17.85 4.95
C GLU A 325 28.64 16.53 4.32
N THR A 326 27.35 16.29 4.14
CA THR A 326 26.83 15.04 3.53
C THR A 326 26.87 15.01 2.00
N ARG A 327 27.31 16.09 1.33
CA ARG A 327 27.37 16.17 -0.14
C ARG A 327 28.74 15.79 -0.78
N ARG A 328 29.75 15.37 0.01
CA ARG A 328 31.09 15.12 -0.53
C ARG A 328 31.54 13.66 -0.63
N HIS A 329 30.68 12.69 -0.35
CA HIS A 329 31.05 11.27 -0.43
C HIS A 329 30.02 10.44 -1.21
N LEU A 330 29.56 10.93 -2.37
CA LEU A 330 28.94 10.11 -3.40
C LEU A 330 29.61 10.43 -4.72
N VAL A 331 30.73 9.74 -4.97
CA VAL A 331 31.29 9.44 -6.29
C VAL A 331 31.47 7.93 -6.34
#